data_d30108e14e1753905430d0e5710636ab
#
_entry.id   d30108e14e1753905430d0e5710636ab
#
_cell.length_a   1.000
_cell.length_b   1.000
_cell.length_c   1.000
_cell.angle_alpha   90.00
_cell.angle_beta   90.00
_cell.angle_gamma   90.00
#
_symmetry.space_group_name_H-M   'P 1'
#
loop_
_entity.id
_entity.type
_entity.pdbx_description
1 polymer ?
#
loop_
_entity_poly.entity_id
_entity_poly.type
_entity_poly.pdbx_seq_one_letter_code
_entity_poly.pdbx_strand_id
1 'polypeptide(L)'
;CRACEKADRGKPLRFHPGNRSKTDGIRFDVTAVFSTGAQIATRVMSVVPGEDNVFKQFAWSCIKTFADAMIELGEKPSLKSLSQNINKGIEDLLRALILQAVKQHADTDWREQAESFLPARRENCTDAIHELNVLVSWYENVLPAYLHTMVVGECLKIFHHSKEHYSKITATLMPIFAMLTSGPLEESLSPDPSDASDKRPIWDMESLVKCKGVLYVNLDSLSDNMIASAVGSMLLSDLTAYAGKRYNLGLNDVRISLYVDEASNVINQPLIELLNKGAEGGVYTTIAIQTVPDLAHRLGSVHAARMILGNCNNLIALRCKDRETQDFVTETFGKTYIHNVDTTLSTHADTHLGMPSFKGGASHKRTAVREEIIPSEYLGKLPNAQFFASLGGGHLMKGRVPVIIDDEEN
;
A
#
# COMPACT_ATOMS: atom_id res chain seq x y z
N CYS A 1 15.02 19.92 -6.31
CA CYS A 1 14.18 20.73 -5.39
C CYS A 1 15.08 21.41 -4.36
N ARG A 2 15.05 22.78 -4.27
CA ARG A 2 15.87 23.58 -3.34
C ARG A 2 15.81 23.07 -1.88
N ALA A 3 14.67 22.52 -1.43
CA ALA A 3 14.55 21.97 -0.10
C ALA A 3 15.44 20.74 0.11
N CYS A 4 15.57 19.87 -0.89
CA CYS A 4 16.44 18.70 -0.83
C CYS A 4 17.92 19.12 -0.87
N GLU A 5 18.28 20.12 -1.67
CA GLU A 5 19.62 20.68 -1.75
C GLU A 5 20.03 21.34 -0.43
N LYS A 6 19.14 22.15 0.18
CA LYS A 6 19.36 22.75 1.51
C LYS A 6 19.51 21.69 2.63
N ALA A 7 18.86 20.54 2.47
CA ALA A 7 18.94 19.42 3.42
C ALA A 7 20.10 18.43 3.12
N ASP A 8 20.96 18.74 2.14
CA ASP A 8 22.04 17.86 1.67
C ASP A 8 21.55 16.44 1.28
N ARG A 9 20.37 16.38 0.65
CA ARG A 9 19.76 15.12 0.20
C ARG A 9 19.88 14.87 -1.29
N GLY A 10 20.62 15.72 -2.01
CA GLY A 10 20.75 15.66 -3.47
C GLY A 10 19.45 15.98 -4.20
N LYS A 11 19.41 15.67 -5.49
CA LYS A 11 18.18 15.85 -6.29
C LYS A 11 17.17 14.77 -5.97
N PRO A 12 15.88 15.10 -5.84
CA PRO A 12 14.84 14.10 -5.64
C PRO A 12 14.74 13.18 -6.87
N LEU A 13 14.64 11.89 -6.61
CA LEU A 13 14.33 10.89 -7.61
C LEU A 13 12.87 11.05 -8.03
N ARG A 14 12.60 11.12 -9.33
CA ARG A 14 11.25 11.28 -9.86
C ARG A 14 10.79 9.98 -10.48
N PHE A 15 9.72 9.43 -9.97
CA PHE A 15 9.03 8.29 -10.55
C PHE A 15 7.67 8.72 -11.10
N HIS A 16 7.46 8.46 -12.38
CA HIS A 16 6.19 8.70 -13.06
C HIS A 16 5.88 7.48 -13.95
N PRO A 17 4.84 6.68 -13.64
CA PRO A 17 4.58 5.44 -14.35
C PRO A 17 4.25 5.62 -15.84
N GLY A 18 3.63 6.74 -16.22
CA GLY A 18 3.34 7.09 -17.61
C GLY A 18 4.47 7.80 -18.36
N ASN A 19 5.66 7.93 -17.77
CA ASN A 19 6.76 8.63 -18.39
C ASN A 19 7.32 7.88 -19.62
N ARG A 20 7.25 8.50 -20.79
CA ARG A 20 7.79 7.96 -22.03
C ARG A 20 9.24 8.36 -22.31
N SER A 21 9.80 9.26 -21.50
CA SER A 21 11.21 9.63 -21.59
C SER A 21 12.08 8.45 -21.17
N LYS A 22 13.14 8.19 -21.94
CA LYS A 22 14.16 7.18 -21.59
C LYS A 22 15.42 7.81 -20.94
N THR A 23 15.35 9.09 -20.60
CA THR A 23 16.49 9.84 -20.05
C THR A 23 16.15 10.61 -18.79
N ASP A 24 14.87 10.87 -18.51
CA ASP A 24 14.41 11.62 -17.34
C ASP A 24 13.59 10.76 -16.39
N GLY A 25 13.79 10.93 -15.09
CA GLY A 25 13.16 10.14 -14.06
C GLY A 25 13.91 8.85 -13.73
N ILE A 26 13.22 7.94 -13.06
CA ILE A 26 13.75 6.62 -12.65
C ILE A 26 12.83 5.50 -13.09
N ARG A 27 13.38 4.28 -13.14
CA ARG A 27 12.64 3.02 -13.15
C ARG A 27 12.65 2.44 -11.73
N PHE A 28 11.55 1.87 -11.30
CA PHE A 28 11.43 1.33 -9.94
C PHE A 28 11.03 -0.14 -9.98
N ASP A 29 11.94 -1.02 -9.58
CA ASP A 29 11.68 -2.45 -9.54
C ASP A 29 10.92 -2.82 -8.27
N VAL A 30 9.60 -2.90 -8.38
CA VAL A 30 8.71 -3.25 -7.26
C VAL A 30 8.81 -4.70 -6.82
N THR A 31 9.53 -5.53 -7.56
CA THR A 31 9.77 -6.94 -7.24
C THR A 31 11.20 -7.23 -6.81
N ALA A 32 12.06 -6.20 -6.70
CA ALA A 32 13.48 -6.38 -6.38
C ALA A 32 13.73 -6.94 -4.98
N VAL A 33 12.95 -6.48 -3.99
CA VAL A 33 13.15 -6.83 -2.58
C VAL A 33 12.08 -7.82 -2.16
N PHE A 34 12.46 -9.08 -2.03
CA PHE A 34 11.59 -10.15 -1.53
C PHE A 34 12.43 -11.21 -0.79
N SER A 35 11.78 -11.96 0.09
CA SER A 35 12.36 -13.16 0.73
C SER A 35 11.67 -14.44 0.27
N THR A 36 10.42 -14.34 -0.20
CA THR A 36 9.58 -15.46 -0.65
C THR A 36 8.65 -15.02 -1.78
N GLY A 37 8.20 -15.96 -2.61
CA GLY A 37 7.18 -15.71 -3.63
C GLY A 37 5.86 -15.21 -3.02
N ALA A 38 5.56 -15.55 -1.76
CA ALA A 38 4.40 -15.05 -1.05
C ALA A 38 4.38 -13.52 -0.94
N GLN A 39 5.53 -12.87 -0.73
CA GLN A 39 5.61 -11.41 -0.67
C GLN A 39 5.32 -10.77 -2.03
N ILE A 40 5.79 -11.39 -3.11
CA ILE A 40 5.50 -10.94 -4.48
C ILE A 40 4.00 -11.10 -4.77
N ALA A 41 3.43 -12.26 -4.43
CA ALA A 41 2.00 -12.51 -4.59
C ALA A 41 1.15 -11.47 -3.83
N THR A 42 1.51 -11.15 -2.60
CA THR A 42 0.81 -10.14 -1.78
C THR A 42 0.88 -8.75 -2.42
N ARG A 43 2.04 -8.35 -3.01
CA ARG A 43 2.16 -7.07 -3.74
C ARG A 43 1.25 -7.01 -4.94
N VAL A 44 1.23 -8.05 -5.77
CA VAL A 44 0.34 -8.10 -6.94
C VAL A 44 -1.13 -8.11 -6.49
N MET A 45 -1.47 -8.88 -5.47
CA MET A 45 -2.84 -8.96 -4.96
C MET A 45 -3.31 -7.68 -4.28
N SER A 46 -2.41 -6.81 -3.81
CA SER A 46 -2.79 -5.49 -3.26
C SER A 46 -3.47 -4.58 -4.28
N VAL A 47 -3.32 -4.89 -5.56
CA VAL A 47 -3.90 -4.15 -6.70
C VAL A 47 -5.24 -4.75 -7.14
N VAL A 48 -5.50 -6.04 -6.81
CA VAL A 48 -6.71 -6.74 -7.23
C VAL A 48 -7.93 -6.21 -6.47
N PRO A 49 -8.92 -5.59 -7.13
CA PRO A 49 -10.10 -5.04 -6.48
C PRO A 49 -11.01 -6.14 -5.90
N GLY A 50 -11.89 -5.76 -5.00
CA GLY A 50 -12.93 -6.63 -4.42
C GLY A 50 -12.54 -7.20 -3.05
N GLU A 51 -13.54 -7.81 -2.39
CA GLU A 51 -13.38 -8.45 -1.09
C GLU A 51 -12.56 -9.74 -1.18
N ASP A 52 -11.96 -10.13 -0.05
CA ASP A 52 -11.24 -11.39 0.05
C ASP A 52 -12.21 -12.58 -0.04
N ASN A 53 -12.10 -13.30 -1.14
CA ASN A 53 -12.90 -14.48 -1.43
C ASN A 53 -12.01 -15.63 -1.90
N VAL A 54 -12.62 -16.81 -2.10
CA VAL A 54 -11.92 -18.02 -2.52
C VAL A 54 -11.13 -17.81 -3.82
N PHE A 55 -11.65 -17.01 -4.76
CA PHE A 55 -10.96 -16.72 -6.03
C PHE A 55 -9.69 -15.89 -5.83
N LYS A 56 -9.73 -14.88 -4.93
CA LYS A 56 -8.53 -14.11 -4.57
C LYS A 56 -7.48 -14.99 -3.90
N GLN A 57 -7.88 -15.90 -3.02
CA GLN A 57 -6.95 -16.83 -2.37
C GLN A 57 -6.29 -17.77 -3.39
N PHE A 58 -7.04 -18.28 -4.35
CA PHE A 58 -6.50 -19.08 -5.45
C PHE A 58 -5.57 -18.27 -6.36
N ALA A 59 -5.94 -17.05 -6.69
CA ALA A 59 -5.11 -16.15 -7.48
C ALA A 59 -3.78 -15.85 -6.77
N TRP A 60 -3.83 -15.57 -5.47
CA TRP A 60 -2.64 -15.38 -4.64
C TRP A 60 -1.76 -16.64 -4.63
N SER A 61 -2.36 -17.82 -4.42
CA SER A 61 -1.64 -19.10 -4.42
C SER A 61 -1.00 -19.37 -5.79
N CYS A 62 -1.70 -19.06 -6.88
CA CYS A 62 -1.18 -19.20 -8.23
C CYS A 62 0.08 -18.32 -8.42
N ILE A 63 -0.01 -17.02 -8.14
CA ILE A 63 1.13 -16.10 -8.28
C ILE A 63 2.30 -16.55 -7.41
N LYS A 64 2.02 -16.95 -6.16
CA LYS A 64 3.04 -17.49 -5.24
C LYS A 64 3.77 -18.67 -5.84
N THR A 65 3.03 -19.68 -6.36
CA THR A 65 3.61 -20.90 -6.93
C THR A 65 4.50 -20.59 -8.14
N PHE A 66 4.05 -19.70 -9.05
CA PHE A 66 4.88 -19.27 -10.18
C PHE A 66 6.14 -18.54 -9.74
N ALA A 67 6.01 -17.62 -8.75
CA ALA A 67 7.15 -16.89 -8.22
C ALA A 67 8.15 -17.82 -7.52
N ASP A 68 7.68 -18.77 -6.69
CA ASP A 68 8.55 -19.72 -6.00
C ASP A 68 9.25 -20.66 -6.99
N ALA A 69 8.55 -21.10 -8.05
CA ALA A 69 9.13 -21.92 -9.11
C ALA A 69 10.28 -21.19 -9.85
N MET A 70 10.07 -19.92 -10.17
CA MET A 70 11.11 -19.08 -10.80
C MET A 70 12.31 -18.88 -9.87
N ILE A 71 12.06 -18.61 -8.59
CA ILE A 71 13.12 -18.43 -7.58
C ILE A 71 13.94 -19.71 -7.42
N GLU A 72 13.29 -20.89 -7.36
CA GLU A 72 13.96 -22.19 -7.26
C GLU A 72 14.86 -22.46 -8.48
N LEU A 73 14.45 -22.00 -9.66
CA LEU A 73 15.25 -22.08 -10.90
C LEU A 73 16.37 -21.02 -10.97
N GLY A 74 16.50 -20.16 -9.96
CA GLY A 74 17.47 -19.06 -9.93
C GLY A 74 17.07 -17.85 -10.76
N GLU A 75 15.83 -17.77 -11.21
CA GLU A 75 15.28 -16.64 -11.94
C GLU A 75 14.73 -15.58 -10.97
N LYS A 76 14.95 -14.30 -11.29
CA LYS A 76 14.34 -13.20 -10.53
C LYS A 76 12.93 -12.91 -11.10
N PRO A 77 11.85 -13.13 -10.32
CA PRO A 77 10.51 -12.81 -10.78
C PRO A 77 10.34 -11.29 -11.00
N SER A 78 9.77 -10.93 -12.15
CA SER A 78 9.29 -9.57 -12.45
C SER A 78 7.81 -9.62 -12.79
N LEU A 79 7.11 -8.48 -12.79
CA LEU A 79 5.69 -8.45 -13.20
C LEU A 79 5.53 -8.98 -14.62
N LYS A 80 6.47 -8.64 -15.51
CA LYS A 80 6.50 -9.12 -16.89
C LYS A 80 6.66 -10.63 -16.99
N SER A 81 7.70 -11.18 -16.34
CA SER A 81 7.98 -12.62 -16.40
C SER A 81 6.88 -13.45 -15.73
N LEU A 82 6.31 -12.97 -14.62
CA LEU A 82 5.13 -13.60 -13.99
C LEU A 82 3.93 -13.60 -14.92
N SER A 83 3.60 -12.47 -15.55
CA SER A 83 2.51 -12.36 -16.51
C SER A 83 2.68 -13.36 -17.66
N GLN A 84 3.89 -13.44 -18.21
CA GLN A 84 4.20 -14.36 -19.31
C GLN A 84 4.07 -15.83 -18.91
N ASN A 85 4.61 -16.22 -17.76
CA ASN A 85 4.56 -17.59 -17.27
C ASN A 85 3.14 -18.00 -16.88
N ILE A 86 2.39 -17.14 -16.19
CA ILE A 86 0.98 -17.41 -15.84
C ILE A 86 0.13 -17.59 -17.12
N ASN A 87 0.38 -16.80 -18.16
CA ASN A 87 -0.35 -16.91 -19.43
C ASN A 87 0.02 -18.20 -20.21
N LYS A 88 1.28 -18.65 -20.15
CA LYS A 88 1.73 -19.88 -20.80
C LYS A 88 1.26 -21.13 -20.09
N GLY A 89 1.12 -21.10 -18.76
CA GLY A 89 0.88 -22.23 -17.90
C GLY A 89 2.11 -22.67 -17.13
N ILE A 90 1.91 -23.61 -16.20
CA ILE A 90 2.96 -24.07 -15.28
C ILE A 90 3.92 -25.09 -15.92
N GLU A 91 3.57 -25.62 -17.09
CA GLU A 91 4.21 -26.77 -17.72
C GLU A 91 5.71 -26.57 -17.94
N ASP A 92 6.12 -25.40 -18.42
CA ASP A 92 7.54 -25.11 -18.71
C ASP A 92 8.37 -25.02 -17.43
N LEU A 93 7.86 -24.34 -16.39
CA LEU A 93 8.54 -24.24 -15.10
C LEU A 93 8.61 -25.60 -14.39
N LEU A 94 7.50 -26.35 -14.41
CA LEU A 94 7.44 -27.69 -13.83
C LEU A 94 8.45 -28.63 -14.51
N ARG A 95 8.53 -28.60 -15.83
CA ARG A 95 9.51 -29.35 -16.61
C ARG A 95 10.94 -29.00 -16.18
N ALA A 96 11.27 -27.71 -16.08
CA ALA A 96 12.60 -27.26 -15.72
C ALA A 96 12.99 -27.71 -14.29
N LEU A 97 12.07 -27.61 -13.34
CA LEU A 97 12.27 -28.04 -11.95
C LEU A 97 12.50 -29.55 -11.85
N ILE A 98 11.66 -30.35 -12.52
CA ILE A 98 11.82 -31.83 -12.49
C ILE A 98 13.11 -32.26 -13.22
N LEU A 99 13.48 -31.61 -14.34
CA LEU A 99 14.74 -31.86 -15.00
C LEU A 99 15.96 -31.54 -14.13
N GLN A 100 15.85 -30.50 -13.26
CA GLN A 100 16.90 -30.24 -12.28
C GLN A 100 17.00 -31.37 -11.25
N ALA A 101 15.88 -31.91 -10.76
CA ALA A 101 15.84 -33.04 -9.85
C ALA A 101 16.36 -34.33 -10.51
N VAL A 102 16.00 -34.57 -11.78
CA VAL A 102 16.52 -35.72 -12.58
C VAL A 102 18.04 -35.69 -12.69
N LYS A 103 18.61 -34.51 -12.99
CA LYS A 103 20.08 -34.37 -13.08
C LYS A 103 20.82 -34.65 -11.77
N GLN A 104 20.14 -34.46 -10.64
CA GLN A 104 20.73 -34.65 -9.31
C GLN A 104 20.54 -36.06 -8.74
N HIS A 105 19.44 -36.71 -9.06
CA HIS A 105 18.99 -37.92 -8.35
C HIS A 105 18.59 -39.10 -9.23
N ALA A 106 18.53 -38.95 -10.57
CA ALA A 106 18.07 -40.02 -11.43
C ALA A 106 19.19 -41.05 -11.77
N ASP A 107 18.81 -42.29 -11.77
CA ASP A 107 19.65 -43.39 -12.27
C ASP A 107 19.61 -43.46 -13.81
N THR A 108 20.44 -44.32 -14.40
CA THR A 108 20.55 -44.45 -15.86
C THR A 108 19.27 -44.93 -16.55
N ASP A 109 18.45 -45.69 -15.86
CA ASP A 109 17.21 -46.33 -16.33
C ASP A 109 15.93 -45.61 -15.84
N TRP A 110 16.08 -44.39 -15.27
CA TRP A 110 14.96 -43.61 -14.72
C TRP A 110 13.77 -43.44 -15.68
N ARG A 111 14.04 -43.31 -16.97
CA ARG A 111 13.01 -43.10 -18.00
C ARG A 111 12.15 -44.36 -18.19
N GLU A 112 12.75 -45.53 -18.27
CA GLU A 112 12.03 -46.80 -18.39
C GLU A 112 11.19 -47.08 -17.15
N GLN A 113 11.74 -46.79 -15.97
CA GLN A 113 11.00 -46.90 -14.72
C GLN A 113 9.79 -45.95 -14.71
N ALA A 114 9.95 -44.67 -15.09
CA ALA A 114 8.87 -43.69 -15.13
C ALA A 114 7.77 -44.07 -16.15
N GLU A 115 8.15 -44.53 -17.33
CA GLU A 115 7.23 -44.96 -18.40
C GLU A 115 6.38 -46.16 -17.97
N SER A 116 6.89 -47.04 -17.12
CA SER A 116 6.15 -48.23 -16.62
C SER A 116 4.89 -47.85 -15.81
N PHE A 117 4.83 -46.66 -15.24
CA PHE A 117 3.67 -46.17 -14.50
C PHE A 117 2.65 -45.42 -15.39
N LEU A 118 3.01 -45.14 -16.65
CA LEU A 118 2.14 -44.39 -17.55
C LEU A 118 1.22 -45.30 -18.35
N PRO A 119 -0.03 -44.88 -18.61
CA PRO A 119 -0.89 -45.58 -19.57
C PRO A 119 -0.31 -45.45 -20.99
N ALA A 120 -0.72 -46.36 -21.87
CA ALA A 120 -0.33 -46.29 -23.28
C ALA A 120 -0.59 -44.89 -23.86
N ARG A 121 0.38 -44.40 -24.63
CA ARG A 121 0.31 -43.04 -25.23
C ARG A 121 -0.93 -42.89 -26.08
N ARG A 122 -1.72 -41.84 -25.81
CA ARG A 122 -2.90 -41.48 -26.63
C ARG A 122 -2.47 -40.91 -27.98
N GLU A 123 -3.19 -41.17 -29.05
CA GLU A 123 -2.90 -40.68 -30.41
C GLU A 123 -2.79 -39.13 -30.49
N ASN A 124 -3.51 -38.41 -29.66
CA ASN A 124 -3.51 -36.92 -29.65
C ASN A 124 -2.49 -36.32 -28.68
N CYS A 125 -1.58 -37.13 -28.08
CA CYS A 125 -0.56 -36.64 -27.17
C CYS A 125 0.68 -36.17 -27.95
N THR A 126 1.00 -34.86 -27.87
CA THR A 126 2.23 -34.32 -28.47
C THR A 126 3.45 -34.85 -27.75
N ASP A 127 4.61 -34.89 -28.41
CA ASP A 127 5.86 -35.35 -27.82
C ASP A 127 6.22 -34.56 -26.56
N ALA A 128 6.01 -33.24 -26.58
CA ALA A 128 6.27 -32.37 -25.45
C ALA A 128 5.39 -32.65 -24.21
N ILE A 129 4.11 -32.98 -24.43
CA ILE A 129 3.19 -33.36 -23.33
C ILE A 129 3.56 -34.78 -22.83
N HIS A 130 3.89 -35.71 -23.71
CA HIS A 130 4.32 -37.04 -23.31
C HIS A 130 5.58 -36.98 -22.45
N GLU A 131 6.59 -36.22 -22.88
CA GLU A 131 7.83 -36.05 -22.12
C GLU A 131 7.60 -35.44 -20.76
N LEU A 132 6.71 -34.44 -20.65
CA LEU A 132 6.35 -33.86 -19.35
C LEU A 132 5.66 -34.90 -18.46
N ASN A 133 4.76 -35.73 -19.00
CA ASN A 133 4.10 -36.78 -18.23
C ASN A 133 5.11 -37.83 -17.74
N VAL A 134 6.14 -38.19 -18.53
CA VAL A 134 7.23 -39.09 -18.09
C VAL A 134 8.00 -38.45 -16.93
N LEU A 135 8.35 -37.17 -17.02
CA LEU A 135 9.04 -36.46 -15.95
C LEU A 135 8.18 -36.38 -14.66
N VAL A 136 6.91 -36.09 -14.79
CA VAL A 136 5.97 -36.06 -13.65
C VAL A 136 5.83 -37.45 -13.04
N SER A 137 5.69 -38.50 -13.87
CA SER A 137 5.61 -39.89 -13.41
C SER A 137 6.87 -40.31 -12.65
N TRP A 138 8.05 -39.93 -13.13
CA TRP A 138 9.30 -40.20 -12.41
C TRP A 138 9.32 -39.51 -11.05
N TYR A 139 8.93 -38.23 -11.00
CA TYR A 139 8.93 -37.47 -9.76
C TYR A 139 7.96 -38.02 -8.72
N GLU A 140 6.75 -38.43 -9.15
CA GLU A 140 5.69 -38.89 -8.25
C GLU A 140 5.86 -40.34 -7.81
N ASN A 141 6.40 -41.24 -8.69
CA ASN A 141 6.38 -42.67 -8.46
C ASN A 141 7.78 -43.30 -8.27
N VAL A 142 8.84 -42.66 -8.79
CA VAL A 142 10.20 -43.21 -8.75
C VAL A 142 11.08 -42.48 -7.76
N LEU A 143 11.03 -41.15 -7.76
CA LEU A 143 11.81 -40.32 -6.82
C LEU A 143 11.35 -40.57 -5.38
N PRO A 144 12.25 -40.89 -4.41
CA PRO A 144 11.87 -41.05 -3.03
C PRO A 144 11.20 -39.80 -2.43
N ALA A 145 10.12 -39.98 -1.67
CA ALA A 145 9.29 -38.90 -1.14
C ALA A 145 10.06 -37.87 -0.29
N TYR A 146 11.16 -38.27 0.36
CA TYR A 146 11.98 -37.35 1.16
C TYR A 146 12.81 -36.36 0.30
N LEU A 147 12.90 -36.58 -1.00
CA LEU A 147 13.52 -35.67 -1.98
C LEU A 147 12.51 -34.76 -2.67
N HIS A 148 11.20 -34.95 -2.41
CA HIS A 148 10.18 -34.09 -2.98
C HIS A 148 10.28 -32.69 -2.37
N THR A 149 10.31 -31.66 -3.22
CA THR A 149 10.27 -30.27 -2.79
C THR A 149 8.83 -29.77 -2.72
N MET A 150 8.57 -28.83 -1.79
CA MET A 150 7.25 -28.20 -1.66
C MET A 150 6.87 -27.45 -2.94
N VAL A 151 7.84 -26.79 -3.58
CA VAL A 151 7.63 -25.98 -4.79
C VAL A 151 7.14 -26.86 -5.94
N VAL A 152 7.78 -27.99 -6.21
CA VAL A 152 7.32 -28.93 -7.25
C VAL A 152 5.94 -29.49 -6.91
N GLY A 153 5.68 -29.81 -5.64
CA GLY A 153 4.36 -30.29 -5.20
C GLY A 153 3.23 -29.24 -5.43
N GLU A 154 3.50 -27.96 -5.23
CA GLU A 154 2.55 -26.89 -5.54
C GLU A 154 2.37 -26.71 -7.06
N CYS A 155 3.44 -26.82 -7.85
CA CYS A 155 3.36 -26.82 -9.31
C CYS A 155 2.54 -27.99 -9.84
N LEU A 156 2.72 -29.21 -9.29
CA LEU A 156 1.93 -30.39 -9.64
C LEU A 156 0.43 -30.20 -9.35
N LYS A 157 0.08 -29.56 -8.24
CA LYS A 157 -1.33 -29.22 -7.96
C LYS A 157 -1.93 -28.36 -9.07
N ILE A 158 -1.21 -27.34 -9.54
CA ILE A 158 -1.68 -26.50 -10.66
C ILE A 158 -1.76 -27.32 -11.94
N PHE A 159 -0.77 -28.15 -12.22
CA PHE A 159 -0.72 -29.00 -13.41
C PHE A 159 -1.86 -30.02 -13.49
N HIS A 160 -2.23 -30.61 -12.36
CA HIS A 160 -3.36 -31.57 -12.28
C HIS A 160 -4.73 -30.87 -12.20
N HIS A 161 -4.78 -29.56 -11.99
CA HIS A 161 -6.05 -28.82 -12.02
C HIS A 161 -6.67 -28.83 -13.43
N SER A 162 -8.01 -28.83 -13.47
CA SER A 162 -8.70 -28.73 -14.75
C SER A 162 -8.38 -27.41 -15.44
N LYS A 163 -8.17 -27.44 -16.76
CA LYS A 163 -7.91 -26.26 -17.58
C LYS A 163 -9.00 -25.19 -17.44
N GLU A 164 -10.25 -25.61 -17.22
CA GLU A 164 -11.38 -24.72 -16.99
C GLU A 164 -11.22 -23.92 -15.67
N HIS A 165 -10.76 -24.56 -14.60
CA HIS A 165 -10.55 -23.89 -13.33
C HIS A 165 -9.38 -22.93 -13.40
N TYR A 166 -8.28 -23.33 -14.02
CA TYR A 166 -7.12 -22.48 -14.25
C TYR A 166 -7.49 -21.23 -15.09
N SER A 167 -8.29 -21.41 -16.16
CA SER A 167 -8.73 -20.27 -17.00
C SER A 167 -9.58 -19.25 -16.25
N LYS A 168 -10.38 -19.68 -15.27
CA LYS A 168 -11.16 -18.77 -14.41
C LYS A 168 -10.26 -17.93 -13.50
N ILE A 169 -9.19 -18.51 -12.97
CA ILE A 169 -8.20 -17.81 -12.14
C ILE A 169 -7.43 -16.80 -12.99
N THR A 170 -6.93 -17.23 -14.13
CA THR A 170 -6.17 -16.36 -15.03
C THR A 170 -7.01 -15.23 -15.61
N ALA A 171 -8.30 -15.46 -15.86
CA ALA A 171 -9.23 -14.41 -16.32
C ALA A 171 -9.34 -13.23 -15.34
N THR A 172 -9.16 -13.45 -14.05
CA THR A 172 -9.13 -12.39 -13.03
C THR A 172 -7.79 -11.66 -12.97
N LEU A 173 -6.69 -12.40 -13.15
CA LEU A 173 -5.33 -11.85 -13.03
C LEU A 173 -4.84 -11.16 -14.31
N MET A 174 -5.18 -11.71 -15.48
CA MET A 174 -4.62 -11.24 -16.75
C MET A 174 -4.93 -9.77 -17.06
N PRO A 175 -6.12 -9.21 -16.79
CA PRO A 175 -6.38 -7.78 -17.00
C PRO A 175 -5.46 -6.89 -16.15
N ILE A 176 -5.15 -7.30 -14.93
CA ILE A 176 -4.27 -6.56 -14.01
C ILE A 176 -2.83 -6.63 -14.49
N PHE A 177 -2.34 -7.83 -14.84
CA PHE A 177 -1.02 -7.97 -15.43
C PHE A 177 -0.92 -7.20 -16.75
N ALA A 178 -1.91 -7.29 -17.64
CA ALA A 178 -1.93 -6.55 -18.89
C ALA A 178 -1.85 -5.03 -18.65
N MET A 179 -2.55 -4.51 -17.63
CA MET A 179 -2.46 -3.12 -17.23
C MET A 179 -1.04 -2.76 -16.74
N LEU A 180 -0.46 -3.57 -15.84
CA LEU A 180 0.84 -3.29 -15.21
C LEU A 180 2.04 -3.56 -16.12
N THR A 181 1.88 -4.37 -17.17
CA THR A 181 2.94 -4.77 -18.11
C THR A 181 2.71 -4.25 -19.51
N SER A 182 2.06 -3.08 -19.67
CA SER A 182 1.82 -2.44 -20.94
C SER A 182 2.54 -1.11 -21.08
N GLY A 183 3.17 -0.90 -22.24
CA GLY A 183 3.78 0.37 -22.64
C GLY A 183 4.81 0.91 -21.64
N PRO A 184 4.80 2.23 -21.37
CA PRO A 184 5.78 2.85 -20.45
C PRO A 184 5.77 2.29 -19.03
N LEU A 185 4.63 1.72 -18.59
CA LEU A 185 4.48 1.17 -17.26
C LEU A 185 5.28 -0.11 -17.08
N GLU A 186 5.34 -0.98 -18.10
CA GLU A 186 6.18 -2.17 -18.09
C GLU A 186 7.65 -1.80 -17.89
N GLU A 187 8.17 -0.87 -18.70
CA GLU A 187 9.56 -0.39 -18.61
C GLU A 187 9.87 0.22 -17.24
N SER A 188 8.88 0.86 -16.61
CA SER A 188 9.04 1.57 -15.35
C SER A 188 8.98 0.65 -14.12
N LEU A 189 8.14 -0.41 -14.13
CA LEU A 189 7.90 -1.30 -12.99
C LEU A 189 8.57 -2.67 -13.10
N SER A 190 8.95 -3.09 -14.32
CA SER A 190 9.67 -4.33 -14.61
C SER A 190 10.92 -4.01 -15.43
N PRO A 191 11.84 -3.20 -14.89
CA PRO A 191 12.96 -2.71 -15.63
C PRO A 191 13.91 -3.83 -16.05
N ASP A 192 14.31 -3.85 -17.33
CA ASP A 192 15.35 -4.72 -17.83
C ASP A 192 16.72 -4.02 -17.68
N PRO A 193 17.63 -4.56 -16.85
CA PRO A 193 18.98 -4.00 -16.72
C PRO A 193 19.82 -4.06 -18.00
N SER A 194 19.50 -4.96 -18.92
CA SER A 194 20.22 -5.15 -20.19
C SER A 194 19.76 -4.18 -21.29
N ASP A 195 18.65 -3.46 -21.10
CA ASP A 195 18.17 -2.47 -22.07
C ASP A 195 19.03 -1.21 -22.05
N ALA A 196 20.03 -1.17 -22.93
CA ALA A 196 20.91 -0.02 -23.10
C ALA A 196 20.20 1.22 -23.71
N SER A 197 19.01 1.08 -24.25
CA SER A 197 18.23 2.19 -24.83
C SER A 197 17.60 3.07 -23.75
N ASP A 198 17.32 2.52 -22.56
CA ASP A 198 16.74 3.25 -21.43
C ASP A 198 17.85 3.65 -20.44
N LYS A 199 18.18 4.92 -20.41
CA LYS A 199 19.22 5.49 -19.55
C LYS A 199 18.75 5.84 -18.14
N ARG A 200 17.48 5.66 -17.84
CA ARG A 200 16.95 5.93 -16.50
C ARG A 200 17.54 4.91 -15.52
N PRO A 201 18.04 5.37 -14.36
CA PRO A 201 18.55 4.45 -13.35
C PRO A 201 17.43 3.56 -12.78
N ILE A 202 17.79 2.33 -12.42
CA ILE A 202 16.90 1.39 -11.76
C ILE A 202 17.09 1.52 -10.25
N TRP A 203 15.99 1.70 -9.55
CA TRP A 203 15.93 1.76 -8.08
C TRP A 203 15.00 0.72 -7.52
N ASP A 204 15.22 0.36 -6.29
CA ASP A 204 14.36 -0.45 -5.43
C ASP A 204 14.25 0.19 -4.04
N MET A 205 13.37 -0.33 -3.19
CA MET A 205 13.12 0.23 -1.87
C MET A 205 14.35 0.17 -0.96
N GLU A 206 15.13 -0.89 -1.04
CA GLU A 206 16.33 -1.07 -0.22
C GLU A 206 17.44 -0.07 -0.61
N SER A 207 17.71 0.07 -1.90
CA SER A 207 18.68 1.02 -2.44
C SER A 207 18.30 2.46 -2.11
N LEU A 208 17.02 2.80 -2.25
CA LEU A 208 16.49 4.13 -1.92
C LEU A 208 16.74 4.50 -0.44
N VAL A 209 16.44 3.58 0.47
CA VAL A 209 16.61 3.83 1.90
C VAL A 209 18.09 3.89 2.29
N LYS A 210 18.92 3.00 1.73
CA LYS A 210 20.37 2.98 2.00
C LYS A 210 21.05 4.28 1.58
N CYS A 211 20.68 4.86 0.44
CA CYS A 211 21.24 6.14 -0.01
C CYS A 211 20.60 7.36 0.67
N LYS A 212 19.61 7.15 1.57
CA LYS A 212 18.84 8.21 2.23
C LYS A 212 18.18 9.16 1.23
N GLY A 213 17.77 8.63 0.08
CA GLY A 213 17.22 9.37 -1.04
C GLY A 213 15.82 9.95 -0.75
N VAL A 214 15.43 10.89 -1.58
CA VAL A 214 14.07 11.43 -1.61
C VAL A 214 13.40 10.94 -2.90
N LEU A 215 12.35 10.15 -2.78
CA LEU A 215 11.54 9.70 -3.92
C LEU A 215 10.26 10.54 -4.00
N TYR A 216 10.04 11.15 -5.15
CA TYR A 216 8.80 11.81 -5.51
C TYR A 216 8.05 10.95 -6.52
N VAL A 217 6.87 10.46 -6.13
CA VAL A 217 6.00 9.62 -6.96
C VAL A 217 4.86 10.48 -7.48
N ASN A 218 4.78 10.64 -8.80
CA ASN A 218 3.69 11.34 -9.46
C ASN A 218 2.77 10.32 -10.14
N LEU A 219 1.60 10.07 -9.57
CA LEU A 219 0.69 9.01 -10.00
C LEU A 219 -0.38 9.47 -11.01
N ASP A 220 -0.45 10.74 -11.38
CA ASP A 220 -1.39 11.30 -12.37
C ASP A 220 -2.80 10.67 -12.33
N SER A 221 -3.45 10.77 -11.18
CA SER A 221 -4.76 10.18 -10.94
C SER A 221 -5.89 10.80 -11.79
N LEU A 222 -5.64 11.99 -12.35
CA LEU A 222 -6.59 12.66 -13.24
C LEU A 222 -6.67 12.02 -14.63
N SER A 223 -5.53 11.52 -15.14
CA SER A 223 -5.49 10.87 -16.45
C SER A 223 -5.91 9.40 -16.37
N ASP A 224 -5.45 8.67 -15.36
CA ASP A 224 -5.81 7.26 -15.16
C ASP A 224 -5.78 6.89 -13.67
N ASN A 225 -6.93 7.03 -13.03
CA ASN A 225 -7.07 6.73 -11.60
C ASN A 225 -6.85 5.24 -11.26
N MET A 226 -7.15 4.32 -12.19
CA MET A 226 -6.95 2.88 -11.96
C MET A 226 -5.46 2.55 -11.90
N ILE A 227 -4.69 3.01 -12.87
CA ILE A 227 -3.21 2.83 -12.89
C ILE A 227 -2.58 3.53 -11.69
N ALA A 228 -2.98 4.77 -11.40
CA ALA A 228 -2.46 5.53 -10.26
C ALA A 228 -2.68 4.79 -8.93
N SER A 229 -3.91 4.32 -8.68
CA SER A 229 -4.26 3.54 -7.49
C SER A 229 -3.49 2.22 -7.42
N ALA A 230 -3.35 1.51 -8.55
CA ALA A 230 -2.64 0.24 -8.63
C ALA A 230 -1.15 0.40 -8.30
N VAL A 231 -0.48 1.35 -8.95
CA VAL A 231 0.95 1.61 -8.73
C VAL A 231 1.21 2.10 -7.32
N GLY A 232 0.38 3.03 -6.82
CA GLY A 232 0.47 3.52 -5.45
C GLY A 232 0.31 2.39 -4.43
N SER A 233 -0.68 1.53 -4.61
CA SER A 233 -0.92 0.36 -3.76
C SER A 233 0.26 -0.61 -3.75
N MET A 234 0.87 -0.83 -4.90
CA MET A 234 2.03 -1.73 -5.04
C MET A 234 3.28 -1.16 -4.36
N LEU A 235 3.56 0.13 -4.53
CA LEU A 235 4.68 0.80 -3.86
C LEU A 235 4.51 0.80 -2.34
N LEU A 236 3.29 1.03 -1.83
CA LEU A 236 2.97 0.94 -0.41
C LEU A 236 3.14 -0.48 0.14
N SER A 237 2.74 -1.49 -0.64
CA SER A 237 2.95 -2.90 -0.28
C SER A 237 4.44 -3.27 -0.22
N ASP A 238 5.23 -2.77 -1.17
CA ASP A 238 6.69 -2.96 -1.17
C ASP A 238 7.35 -2.30 0.05
N LEU A 239 6.97 -1.06 0.36
CA LEU A 239 7.46 -0.36 1.55
C LEU A 239 7.08 -1.09 2.84
N THR A 240 5.84 -1.62 2.93
CA THR A 240 5.37 -2.38 4.10
C THR A 240 6.20 -3.64 4.31
N ALA A 241 6.44 -4.40 3.24
CA ALA A 241 7.30 -5.60 3.29
C ALA A 241 8.74 -5.25 3.71
N TYR A 242 9.28 -4.15 3.18
CA TYR A 242 10.60 -3.67 3.55
C TYR A 242 10.67 -3.20 5.02
N ALA A 243 9.64 -2.49 5.51
CA ALA A 243 9.54 -2.11 6.92
C ALA A 243 9.53 -3.35 7.84
N GLY A 244 8.78 -4.39 7.48
CA GLY A 244 8.77 -5.67 8.18
C GLY A 244 10.15 -6.36 8.20
N LYS A 245 10.86 -6.36 7.06
CA LYS A 245 12.25 -6.87 6.97
C LYS A 245 13.18 -6.09 7.91
N ARG A 246 13.08 -4.76 7.93
CA ARG A 246 13.89 -3.91 8.81
C ARG A 246 13.61 -4.18 10.27
N TYR A 247 12.34 -4.29 10.65
CA TYR A 247 11.93 -4.63 12.02
C TYR A 247 12.54 -5.97 12.48
N ASN A 248 12.38 -7.01 11.66
CA ASN A 248 12.89 -8.35 11.99
C ASN A 248 14.42 -8.43 12.09
N LEU A 249 15.13 -7.58 11.36
CA LEU A 249 16.60 -7.54 11.37
C LEU A 249 17.17 -6.47 12.31
N GLY A 250 16.32 -5.70 13.00
CA GLY A 250 16.75 -4.59 13.86
C GLY A 250 17.39 -3.42 13.11
N LEU A 251 17.08 -3.24 11.81
CA LEU A 251 17.65 -2.22 10.92
C LEU A 251 16.77 -0.96 10.90
N ASN A 252 16.57 -0.29 12.01
CA ASN A 252 15.75 0.93 12.11
C ASN A 252 16.57 2.22 12.32
N ASP A 253 17.83 2.19 11.97
CA ASP A 253 18.81 3.30 12.08
C ASP A 253 18.49 4.49 11.15
N VAL A 254 17.83 4.24 10.03
CA VAL A 254 17.39 5.27 9.08
C VAL A 254 15.89 5.48 9.20
N ARG A 255 15.48 6.70 9.58
CA ARG A 255 14.07 7.09 9.58
C ARG A 255 13.56 7.28 8.15
N ILE A 256 12.44 6.63 7.82
CA ILE A 256 11.70 6.81 6.58
C ILE A 256 10.48 7.70 6.88
N SER A 257 10.35 8.81 6.18
CA SER A 257 9.17 9.67 6.26
C SER A 257 8.33 9.47 4.99
N LEU A 258 7.15 8.89 5.14
CA LEU A 258 6.18 8.67 4.07
C LEU A 258 5.12 9.78 4.12
N TYR A 259 4.91 10.45 2.99
CA TYR A 259 3.83 11.42 2.81
C TYR A 259 2.91 10.94 1.71
N VAL A 260 1.64 10.76 2.01
CA VAL A 260 0.62 10.30 1.06
C VAL A 260 -0.43 11.38 0.94
N ASP A 261 -0.39 12.11 -0.17
CA ASP A 261 -1.44 13.07 -0.52
C ASP A 261 -2.60 12.35 -1.19
N GLU A 262 -3.83 12.84 -1.00
CA GLU A 262 -5.06 12.20 -1.46
C GLU A 262 -5.12 10.70 -1.10
N ALA A 263 -4.82 10.38 0.17
CA ALA A 263 -4.67 9.00 0.63
C ALA A 263 -5.90 8.13 0.37
N SER A 264 -7.09 8.70 0.25
CA SER A 264 -8.32 7.99 -0.14
C SER A 264 -8.20 7.27 -1.48
N ASN A 265 -7.36 7.74 -2.41
CA ASN A 265 -7.17 7.11 -3.72
C ASN A 265 -6.30 5.85 -3.67
N VAL A 266 -5.36 5.76 -2.73
CA VAL A 266 -4.36 4.69 -2.66
C VAL A 266 -4.44 3.86 -1.38
N ILE A 267 -5.39 4.17 -0.48
CA ILE A 267 -5.53 3.43 0.78
C ILE A 267 -5.84 1.96 0.52
N ASN A 268 -5.03 1.11 1.13
CA ASN A 268 -5.11 -0.33 1.05
C ASN A 268 -4.63 -0.93 2.37
N GLN A 269 -4.74 -2.26 2.52
CA GLN A 269 -4.31 -2.95 3.74
C GLN A 269 -2.83 -2.67 4.11
N PRO A 270 -1.86 -2.68 3.17
CA PRO A 270 -0.48 -2.30 3.48
C PRO A 270 -0.31 -0.91 4.10
N LEU A 271 -1.03 0.12 3.61
CA LEU A 271 -0.97 1.46 4.21
C LEU A 271 -1.54 1.48 5.63
N ILE A 272 -2.62 0.72 5.85
CA ILE A 272 -3.20 0.57 7.19
C ILE A 272 -2.19 -0.08 8.15
N GLU A 273 -1.46 -1.09 7.70
CA GLU A 273 -0.42 -1.75 8.49
C GLU A 273 0.76 -0.80 8.80
N LEU A 274 1.15 0.06 7.85
CA LEU A 274 2.16 1.08 8.08
C LEU A 274 1.71 2.12 9.12
N LEU A 275 0.44 2.54 9.09
CA LEU A 275 -0.12 3.44 10.10
C LEU A 275 -0.13 2.80 11.50
N ASN A 276 -0.40 1.51 11.57
CA ASN A 276 -0.49 0.78 12.84
C ASN A 276 0.87 0.40 13.44
N LYS A 277 1.82 -0.05 12.61
CA LYS A 277 3.06 -0.70 13.05
C LYS A 277 4.31 -0.18 12.36
N GLY A 278 4.19 0.71 11.38
CA GLY A 278 5.32 1.17 10.57
C GLY A 278 6.43 1.84 11.37
N ALA A 279 6.10 2.49 12.48
CA ALA A 279 7.06 3.16 13.35
C ALA A 279 8.12 2.18 13.92
N GLU A 280 7.74 0.93 14.18
CA GLU A 280 8.67 -0.12 14.67
C GLU A 280 9.69 -0.49 13.59
N GLY A 281 9.31 -0.45 12.30
CA GLY A 281 10.21 -0.59 11.14
C GLY A 281 10.91 0.72 10.72
N GLY A 282 10.77 1.79 11.52
CA GLY A 282 11.34 3.10 11.25
C GLY A 282 10.59 3.93 10.20
N VAL A 283 9.33 3.57 9.87
CA VAL A 283 8.49 4.28 8.90
C VAL A 283 7.47 5.16 9.63
N TYR A 284 7.52 6.45 9.38
CA TYR A 284 6.61 7.45 9.93
C TYR A 284 5.72 7.98 8.81
N THR A 285 4.43 7.70 8.93
CA THR A 285 3.47 7.97 7.87
C THR A 285 2.64 9.21 8.16
N THR A 286 2.54 10.09 7.17
CA THR A 286 1.63 11.23 7.15
C THR A 286 0.67 11.05 5.98
N ILE A 287 -0.63 11.05 6.26
CA ILE A 287 -1.67 10.98 5.23
C ILE A 287 -2.43 12.32 5.17
N ALA A 288 -2.73 12.77 3.96
CA ALA A 288 -3.66 13.87 3.73
C ALA A 288 -4.91 13.34 3.04
N ILE A 289 -6.07 13.76 3.52
CA ILE A 289 -7.39 13.44 2.97
C ILE A 289 -8.21 14.72 2.82
N GLN A 290 -9.14 14.75 1.89
CA GLN A 290 -10.03 15.89 1.73
C GLN A 290 -11.18 15.82 2.73
N THR A 291 -11.85 14.69 2.81
CA THR A 291 -12.98 14.47 3.73
C THR A 291 -12.97 13.07 4.33
N VAL A 292 -13.60 12.88 5.47
CA VAL A 292 -13.83 11.57 6.08
C VAL A 292 -14.75 10.70 5.21
N PRO A 293 -15.83 11.22 4.59
CA PRO A 293 -16.64 10.46 3.64
C PRO A 293 -15.87 9.89 2.45
N ASP A 294 -14.89 10.60 1.87
CA ASP A 294 -14.08 10.07 0.76
C ASP A 294 -13.31 8.82 1.19
N LEU A 295 -12.72 8.89 2.38
CA LEU A 295 -12.03 7.75 2.97
C LEU A 295 -13.01 6.59 3.27
N ALA A 296 -14.19 6.90 3.80
CA ALA A 296 -15.23 5.93 4.11
C ALA A 296 -15.76 5.23 2.85
N HIS A 297 -15.97 5.99 1.77
CA HIS A 297 -16.38 5.45 0.48
C HIS A 297 -15.37 4.42 -0.05
N ARG A 298 -14.07 4.74 0.01
CA ARG A 298 -13.00 3.84 -0.45
C ARG A 298 -12.90 2.56 0.40
N LEU A 299 -13.14 2.66 1.71
CA LEU A 299 -13.06 1.54 2.66
C LEU A 299 -14.38 0.78 2.80
N GLY A 300 -15.47 1.26 2.19
CA GLY A 300 -16.80 0.69 2.29
C GLY A 300 -17.51 0.91 3.64
N SER A 301 -16.89 1.66 4.58
CA SER A 301 -17.45 1.86 5.92
C SER A 301 -16.91 3.12 6.60
N VAL A 302 -17.79 3.93 7.17
CA VAL A 302 -17.43 5.08 8.04
C VAL A 302 -16.68 4.62 9.29
N HIS A 303 -17.04 3.46 9.84
CA HIS A 303 -16.36 2.88 11.00
C HIS A 303 -14.90 2.53 10.68
N ALA A 304 -14.62 1.94 9.51
CA ALA A 304 -13.27 1.64 9.06
C ALA A 304 -12.44 2.92 8.85
N ALA A 305 -13.05 3.97 8.29
CA ALA A 305 -12.38 5.27 8.15
C ALA A 305 -12.00 5.88 9.51
N ARG A 306 -12.92 5.89 10.47
CA ARG A 306 -12.68 6.40 11.84
C ARG A 306 -11.62 5.56 12.58
N MET A 307 -11.61 4.25 12.40
CA MET A 307 -10.59 3.37 12.99
C MET A 307 -9.18 3.73 12.48
N ILE A 308 -9.03 3.97 11.19
CA ILE A 308 -7.75 4.34 10.59
C ILE A 308 -7.29 5.72 11.06
N LEU A 309 -8.19 6.69 11.07
CA LEU A 309 -7.89 8.05 11.55
C LEU A 309 -7.56 8.06 13.04
N GLY A 310 -8.19 7.18 13.82
CA GLY A 310 -7.90 6.99 15.25
C GLY A 310 -6.49 6.45 15.54
N ASN A 311 -5.83 5.81 14.55
CA ASN A 311 -4.43 5.38 14.67
C ASN A 311 -3.42 6.50 14.39
N CYS A 312 -3.89 7.67 13.94
CA CYS A 312 -3.04 8.84 13.73
C CYS A 312 -2.87 9.61 15.03
N ASN A 313 -1.65 9.61 15.59
CA ASN A 313 -1.34 10.31 16.84
C ASN A 313 -1.43 11.83 16.75
N ASN A 314 -1.34 12.39 15.56
CA ASN A 314 -1.40 13.82 15.30
C ASN A 314 -2.49 14.09 14.27
N LEU A 315 -3.27 15.11 14.52
CA LEU A 315 -4.31 15.62 13.62
C LEU A 315 -4.06 17.09 13.31
N ILE A 316 -4.01 17.44 12.03
CA ILE A 316 -3.96 18.83 11.56
C ILE A 316 -5.18 19.03 10.67
N ALA A 317 -6.10 19.88 11.10
CA ALA A 317 -7.32 20.18 10.38
C ALA A 317 -7.28 21.59 9.78
N LEU A 318 -7.30 21.66 8.47
CA LEU A 318 -7.52 22.90 7.71
C LEU A 318 -9.02 23.20 7.65
N ARG A 319 -9.44 24.16 6.82
CA ARG A 319 -10.86 24.46 6.63
C ARG A 319 -11.61 23.27 6.02
N CYS A 320 -12.57 22.72 6.78
CA CYS A 320 -13.43 21.61 6.36
C CYS A 320 -14.87 22.11 6.24
N LYS A 321 -15.56 21.82 5.13
CA LYS A 321 -16.98 22.19 4.93
C LYS A 321 -17.92 21.01 5.19
N ASP A 322 -17.42 19.80 5.07
CA ASP A 322 -18.17 18.60 5.30
C ASP A 322 -18.43 18.36 6.79
N ARG A 323 -19.66 18.00 7.13
CA ARG A 323 -20.11 17.87 8.51
C ARG A 323 -19.44 16.68 9.22
N GLU A 324 -19.34 15.54 8.56
CA GLU A 324 -18.75 14.35 9.19
C GLU A 324 -17.28 14.56 9.55
N THR A 325 -16.54 15.28 8.68
CA THR A 325 -15.15 15.68 8.95
C THR A 325 -15.08 16.70 10.08
N GLN A 326 -15.99 17.68 10.12
CA GLN A 326 -16.07 18.67 11.20
C GLN A 326 -16.36 17.98 12.55
N ASP A 327 -17.33 17.06 12.59
CA ASP A 327 -17.70 16.34 13.80
C ASP A 327 -16.54 15.45 14.28
N PHE A 328 -15.85 14.75 13.38
CA PHE A 328 -14.66 13.96 13.73
C PHE A 328 -13.55 14.82 14.36
N VAL A 329 -13.26 15.98 13.76
CA VAL A 329 -12.24 16.89 14.28
C VAL A 329 -12.66 17.43 15.66
N THR A 330 -13.90 17.91 15.79
CA THR A 330 -14.45 18.43 17.05
C THR A 330 -14.39 17.39 18.17
N GLU A 331 -14.79 16.14 17.87
CA GLU A 331 -14.72 15.03 18.82
C GLU A 331 -13.28 14.74 19.26
N THR A 332 -12.30 14.84 18.34
CA THR A 332 -10.87 14.62 18.63
C THR A 332 -10.32 15.71 19.57
N PHE A 333 -10.75 16.95 19.42
CA PHE A 333 -10.35 18.04 20.32
C PHE A 333 -11.04 17.96 21.68
N GLY A 334 -12.24 17.37 21.75
CA GLY A 334 -12.98 17.12 22.96
C GLY A 334 -13.70 18.37 23.50
N LYS A 335 -14.04 18.29 24.79
CA LYS A 335 -14.86 19.30 25.49
C LYS A 335 -14.15 19.84 26.72
N THR A 336 -14.39 21.10 27.03
CA THR A 336 -13.88 21.75 28.24
C THR A 336 -15.03 22.37 29.01
N TYR A 337 -14.76 22.76 30.28
CA TYR A 337 -15.73 23.50 31.08
C TYR A 337 -15.49 25.00 30.93
N ILE A 338 -16.53 25.69 30.46
CA ILE A 338 -16.56 27.15 30.41
C ILE A 338 -17.35 27.64 31.63
N HIS A 339 -16.77 28.58 32.39
CA HIS A 339 -17.41 29.20 33.52
C HIS A 339 -18.09 30.49 33.08
N ASN A 340 -19.40 30.44 32.92
CA ASN A 340 -20.23 31.60 32.67
C ASN A 340 -20.54 32.31 34.00
N VAL A 341 -20.42 33.60 34.03
CA VAL A 341 -20.79 34.46 35.16
C VAL A 341 -22.00 35.30 34.74
N ASP A 342 -23.16 34.86 35.18
CA ASP A 342 -24.38 35.65 34.98
C ASP A 342 -24.48 36.71 36.10
N THR A 343 -24.50 37.97 35.72
CA THR A 343 -24.65 39.06 36.66
C THR A 343 -26.08 39.58 36.54
N THR A 344 -26.88 39.39 37.60
CA THR A 344 -28.20 39.93 37.69
C THR A 344 -28.14 41.19 38.56
N LEU A 345 -28.47 42.33 37.99
CA LEU A 345 -28.62 43.58 38.68
C LEU A 345 -30.13 43.78 39.00
N SER A 346 -30.48 43.85 40.25
CA SER A 346 -31.84 44.12 40.69
C SER A 346 -31.87 45.49 41.36
N THR A 347 -32.82 46.33 40.95
CA THR A 347 -33.07 47.62 41.58
C THR A 347 -34.49 47.61 42.17
N HIS A 348 -34.62 47.72 43.47
CA HIS A 348 -35.90 47.87 44.15
C HIS A 348 -36.08 49.32 44.55
N ALA A 349 -37.21 49.90 44.13
CA ALA A 349 -37.64 51.19 44.58
C ALA A 349 -38.67 50.98 45.69
N ASP A 350 -38.37 51.40 46.87
CA ASP A 350 -39.30 51.34 48.00
C ASP A 350 -39.79 52.74 48.30
N THR A 351 -41.12 52.92 48.28
CA THR A 351 -41.76 54.23 48.52
C THR A 351 -42.41 54.22 49.91
N HIS A 352 -41.62 54.44 50.92
CA HIS A 352 -42.14 54.71 52.26
C HIS A 352 -42.04 56.20 52.58
N LEU A 353 -43.17 56.86 52.88
CA LEU A 353 -43.28 58.24 53.36
C LEU A 353 -42.69 59.31 52.39
N GLY A 354 -43.04 59.26 51.12
CA GLY A 354 -42.78 60.35 50.18
C GLY A 354 -41.34 60.55 49.68
N MET A 355 -40.43 59.75 50.13
CA MET A 355 -39.05 59.75 49.53
C MET A 355 -38.73 58.34 48.92
N PRO A 356 -38.42 58.28 47.62
CA PRO A 356 -38.00 57.04 47.00
C PRO A 356 -36.60 56.66 47.48
N SER A 357 -36.46 55.50 48.12
CA SER A 357 -35.15 54.89 48.40
C SER A 357 -34.87 53.75 47.39
N PHE A 358 -33.74 53.85 46.72
CA PHE A 358 -33.29 52.80 45.77
C PHE A 358 -32.30 51.87 46.47
N LYS A 359 -32.65 50.58 46.52
CA LYS A 359 -31.72 49.53 46.95
C LYS A 359 -31.30 48.73 45.70
N GLY A 360 -30.01 48.81 45.38
CA GLY A 360 -29.43 47.97 44.32
C GLY A 360 -28.86 46.69 44.91
N GLY A 361 -29.20 45.58 44.30
CA GLY A 361 -28.56 44.22 44.56
C GLY A 361 -27.85 43.73 43.32
N ALA A 362 -26.65 43.23 43.48
CA ALA A 362 -25.93 42.51 42.43
C ALA A 362 -25.79 41.04 42.84
N SER A 363 -26.24 40.13 42.01
CA SER A 363 -26.06 38.70 42.19
C SER A 363 -25.20 38.15 41.08
N HIS A 364 -24.14 37.41 41.43
CA HIS A 364 -23.26 36.73 40.49
C HIS A 364 -23.50 35.23 40.62
N LYS A 365 -24.06 34.62 39.56
CA LYS A 365 -24.22 33.16 39.47
C LYS A 365 -23.10 32.60 38.57
N ARG A 366 -22.25 31.76 39.12
CA ARG A 366 -21.26 30.98 38.34
C ARG A 366 -21.89 29.68 37.92
N THR A 367 -21.95 29.44 36.60
CA THR A 367 -22.42 28.17 36.01
C THR A 367 -21.31 27.60 35.17
N ALA A 368 -20.93 26.33 35.46
CA ALA A 368 -19.99 25.60 34.61
C ALA A 368 -20.79 24.86 33.53
N VAL A 369 -20.54 25.21 32.30
CA VAL A 369 -21.14 24.51 31.13
C VAL A 369 -20.04 23.76 30.37
N ARG A 370 -20.33 22.51 29.98
CA ARG A 370 -19.40 21.72 29.21
C ARG A 370 -19.62 21.97 27.73
N GLU A 371 -18.66 22.62 27.10
CA GLU A 371 -18.72 23.03 25.70
C GLU A 371 -17.54 22.43 24.90
N GLU A 372 -17.69 22.33 23.59
CA GLU A 372 -16.66 21.90 22.67
C GLU A 372 -15.51 22.89 22.66
N ILE A 373 -14.25 22.39 22.68
CA ILE A 373 -13.06 23.25 22.60
C ILE A 373 -13.05 23.98 21.25
N ILE A 374 -13.43 23.28 20.17
CA ILE A 374 -13.60 23.85 18.84
C ILE A 374 -14.99 23.45 18.33
N PRO A 375 -15.96 24.38 18.34
CA PRO A 375 -17.25 24.12 17.70
C PRO A 375 -17.10 23.80 16.21
N SER A 376 -17.83 22.81 15.70
CA SER A 376 -17.74 22.33 14.32
C SER A 376 -17.89 23.45 13.28
N GLU A 377 -18.74 24.45 13.55
CA GLU A 377 -18.96 25.59 12.66
C GLU A 377 -17.71 26.46 12.41
N TYR A 378 -16.77 26.51 13.35
CA TYR A 378 -15.54 27.30 13.19
C TYR A 378 -14.60 26.68 12.16
N LEU A 379 -14.63 25.34 12.00
CA LEU A 379 -13.82 24.63 10.99
C LEU A 379 -14.21 25.04 9.57
N GLY A 380 -15.51 25.25 9.33
CA GLY A 380 -15.99 25.74 8.03
C GLY A 380 -15.66 27.19 7.72
N LYS A 381 -15.37 27.97 8.76
CA LYS A 381 -15.09 29.43 8.68
C LYS A 381 -13.60 29.79 8.80
N LEU A 382 -12.72 28.76 8.92
CA LEU A 382 -11.27 29.01 9.02
C LEU A 382 -10.76 29.80 7.80
N PRO A 383 -10.00 30.88 8.03
CA PRO A 383 -9.31 31.57 6.94
C PRO A 383 -8.33 30.68 6.19
N ASN A 384 -7.95 31.08 4.98
CA ASN A 384 -6.99 30.34 4.17
C ASN A 384 -5.67 30.15 4.93
N ALA A 385 -5.10 28.94 4.78
CA ALA A 385 -3.86 28.53 5.42
C ALA A 385 -3.87 28.47 6.95
N GLN A 386 -4.99 28.73 7.63
CA GLN A 386 -5.11 28.49 9.07
C GLN A 386 -5.53 27.05 9.34
N PHE A 387 -5.09 26.52 10.48
CA PHE A 387 -5.37 25.18 10.91
C PHE A 387 -5.56 25.07 12.42
N PHE A 388 -6.26 24.05 12.85
CA PHE A 388 -6.22 23.54 14.21
C PHE A 388 -5.41 22.24 14.23
N ALA A 389 -4.61 22.04 15.26
CA ALA A 389 -3.82 20.81 15.42
C ALA A 389 -3.97 20.23 16.83
N SER A 390 -4.16 18.91 16.87
CA SER A 390 -4.02 18.07 18.06
C SER A 390 -2.78 17.23 17.89
N LEU A 391 -1.76 17.46 18.69
CA LEU A 391 -0.46 16.80 18.59
C LEU A 391 -0.24 15.85 19.76
N GLY A 392 0.60 14.87 19.56
CA GLY A 392 1.00 13.92 20.59
C GLY A 392 1.48 14.64 21.87
N GLY A 393 1.11 14.09 23.04
CA GLY A 393 1.34 14.75 24.33
C GLY A 393 0.23 15.69 24.77
N GLY A 394 -0.92 15.74 24.04
CA GLY A 394 -2.09 16.54 24.42
C GLY A 394 -1.99 18.02 24.05
N HIS A 395 -1.08 18.36 23.16
CA HIS A 395 -0.91 19.76 22.71
C HIS A 395 -1.98 20.13 21.67
N LEU A 396 -2.83 21.09 22.04
CA LEU A 396 -3.83 21.69 21.16
C LEU A 396 -3.35 23.06 20.72
N MET A 397 -3.39 23.32 19.40
CA MET A 397 -2.94 24.60 18.87
C MET A 397 -3.78 25.08 17.69
N LYS A 398 -3.79 26.38 17.49
CA LYS A 398 -4.21 27.04 16.26
C LYS A 398 -3.00 27.66 15.61
N GLY A 399 -2.84 27.45 14.32
CA GLY A 399 -1.70 27.97 13.59
C GLY A 399 -2.06 28.47 12.20
N ARG A 400 -1.06 28.98 11.51
CA ARG A 400 -1.12 29.35 10.10
C ARG A 400 0.06 28.77 9.35
N VAL A 401 -0.20 28.13 8.21
CA VAL A 401 0.85 27.64 7.32
C VAL A 401 1.55 28.84 6.69
N PRO A 402 2.90 28.96 6.80
CA PRO A 402 3.63 30.01 6.13
C PRO A 402 3.56 29.83 4.61
N VAL A 403 3.41 30.93 3.89
CA VAL A 403 3.52 30.93 2.44
C VAL A 403 5.01 30.97 2.09
N ILE A 404 5.48 29.96 1.37
CA ILE A 404 6.85 29.97 0.83
C ILE A 404 6.80 30.81 -0.45
N ILE A 405 7.44 31.97 -0.41
CA ILE A 405 7.63 32.82 -1.58
C ILE A 405 8.95 32.43 -2.23
N ASP A 406 8.93 32.05 -3.50
CA ASP A 406 10.16 31.88 -4.27
C ASP A 406 10.75 33.27 -4.59
N ASP A 407 11.98 33.53 -4.15
CA ASP A 407 12.68 34.82 -4.33
C ASP A 407 13.05 35.11 -5.81
N GLU A 408 12.60 34.31 -6.78
CA GLU A 408 12.92 34.47 -8.21
C GLU A 408 11.87 35.27 -9.02
N GLU A 409 10.80 35.76 -8.41
CA GLU A 409 9.81 36.65 -9.08
C GLU A 409 10.04 38.15 -8.80
N ASN A 410 11.26 38.57 -8.41
CA ASN A 410 11.66 39.97 -8.35
C ASN A 410 12.83 40.26 -9.26
#